data_c521fc57d74fb3d24b0d912c65d3499c
#
_entry.id   c521fc57d74fb3d24b0d912c65d3499c
#
_cell.length_a   1.000
_cell.length_b   1.000
_cell.length_c   1.000
_cell.angle_alpha   90.00
_cell.angle_beta   90.00
_cell.angle_gamma   90.00
#
_symmetry.space_group_name_H-M   'P 1'
#
loop_
_entity.id
_entity.type
_entity.pdbx_description
1 polymer ?
#
loop_
_entity_poly.entity_id
_entity_poly.type
_entity_poly.pdbx_seq_one_letter_code
_entity_poly.pdbx_strand_id
1 'polypeptide(L)'
;MRLTVRTLQALLLTYWAAAPAVAHTLSESFSSWRINADAVHVEFTVPEREAKRLSVSGRDLPSNEQLGRYLSDRIGASAGAQPCQRTDAARALSSIAGFARFELNYKCSGTAGIKLHSAAFYDLASTHTNFARIQTADGTVFEQLLTKEHQDIDVSGSGSQSTLQNAGLLQFIEMGIMHIFTGIDHMSFMLGLVLISKRIRDLLFVVTGFTIGHSLTLGLAVTGILRPNGQYIDALVALTIALIGAENIGDSTHRPLPVAMGLGGLLIAFAAAKLLGFSAITLPGLLLLGGGMFAACYLMMTGQMRDAGRVRILVTMVFGLIHGFGFASNLLEMDLPRNRIAELLFGFNVGVEIGQVTVVLTALLLASLLVRIRLAIPRPLFGDIAAAFLVGEGLFWFVTRTVTLA
;
A
#
# COMPACT_ATOMS: atom_id res chain seq x y z
N MET A 1 23.08 39.07 8.03
CA MET A 1 21.72 38.54 8.25
C MET A 1 21.22 37.57 7.16
N ARG A 2 21.60 37.70 5.87
CA ARG A 2 21.19 36.78 4.79
C ARG A 2 21.95 35.42 4.80
N LEU A 3 23.13 35.36 5.38
CA LEU A 3 23.93 34.09 5.47
C LEU A 3 23.40 33.15 6.56
N THR A 4 22.88 33.68 7.67
CA THR A 4 22.36 32.90 8.80
C THR A 4 21.03 32.20 8.49
N VAL A 5 20.19 32.77 7.64
CA VAL A 5 18.93 32.15 7.20
C VAL A 5 19.19 30.97 6.26
N ARG A 6 20.16 31.09 5.35
CA ARG A 6 20.55 29.99 4.44
C ARG A 6 21.21 28.82 5.17
N THR A 7 22.03 29.09 6.18
CA THR A 7 22.64 28.04 7.01
C THR A 7 21.61 27.35 7.90
N LEU A 8 20.63 28.08 8.44
CA LEU A 8 19.54 27.49 9.22
C LEU A 8 18.60 26.65 8.34
N GLN A 9 18.32 27.09 7.11
CA GLN A 9 17.54 26.32 6.14
C GLN A 9 18.28 25.06 5.68
N ALA A 10 19.61 25.15 5.46
CA ALA A 10 20.41 23.96 5.14
C ALA A 10 20.45 22.97 6.31
N LEU A 11 20.56 23.42 7.57
CA LEU A 11 20.53 22.57 8.76
C LEU A 11 19.16 21.95 9.00
N LEU A 12 18.06 22.66 8.74
CA LEU A 12 16.70 22.10 8.82
C LEU A 12 16.47 21.06 7.73
N LEU A 13 16.93 21.29 6.49
CA LEU A 13 16.85 20.32 5.40
C LEU A 13 17.69 19.07 5.66
N THR A 14 18.90 19.21 6.26
CA THR A 14 19.73 18.04 6.62
C THR A 14 19.16 17.28 7.82
N TYR A 15 18.51 17.95 8.76
CA TYR A 15 17.83 17.29 9.89
C TYR A 15 16.60 16.49 9.44
N TRP A 16 15.82 16.99 8.47
CA TRP A 16 14.71 16.27 7.88
C TRP A 16 15.15 15.11 6.96
N ALA A 17 16.28 15.29 6.25
CA ALA A 17 16.85 14.23 5.41
C ALA A 17 17.51 13.10 6.26
N ALA A 18 17.87 13.36 7.51
CA ALA A 18 18.45 12.38 8.41
C ALA A 18 17.41 11.62 9.27
N ALA A 19 16.15 12.08 9.30
CA ALA A 19 15.09 11.26 9.87
C ALA A 19 14.92 10.03 8.96
N PRO A 20 15.04 8.79 9.50
CA PRO A 20 14.75 7.61 8.69
C PRO A 20 13.31 7.76 8.20
N ALA A 21 13.14 8.01 6.90
CA ALA A 21 11.85 7.89 6.24
C ALA A 21 11.52 6.40 6.23
N VAL A 22 11.00 5.91 7.35
CA VAL A 22 10.40 4.58 7.41
C VAL A 22 9.16 4.71 6.53
N ALA A 23 9.29 4.26 5.28
CA ALA A 23 8.16 4.07 4.42
C ALA A 23 7.26 3.06 5.14
N HIS A 24 6.25 3.55 5.85
CA HIS A 24 5.21 2.72 6.42
C HIS A 24 4.33 2.23 5.25
N THR A 25 4.82 1.24 4.51
CA THR A 25 3.90 0.33 3.84
C THR A 25 3.01 -0.21 4.95
N LEU A 26 1.68 -0.16 4.77
CA LEU A 26 0.73 -0.75 5.71
C LEU A 26 1.24 -2.14 6.06
N SER A 27 1.62 -2.31 7.33
CA SER A 27 2.04 -3.60 7.84
C SER A 27 0.77 -4.40 8.11
N GLU A 28 0.63 -5.54 7.45
CA GLU A 28 -0.61 -6.32 7.50
C GLU A 28 -0.34 -7.81 7.50
N SER A 29 -1.27 -8.54 8.07
CA SER A 29 -1.34 -10.00 8.03
C SER A 29 -2.79 -10.46 8.00
N PHE A 30 -2.99 -11.73 7.71
CA PHE A 30 -4.29 -12.35 7.58
C PHE A 30 -4.33 -13.61 8.44
N SER A 31 -5.45 -13.83 9.13
CA SER A 31 -5.66 -15.04 9.90
C SER A 31 -7.04 -15.61 9.64
N SER A 32 -7.10 -16.92 9.40
CA SER A 32 -8.35 -17.65 9.26
C SER A 32 -8.50 -18.62 10.42
N TRP A 33 -9.54 -18.45 11.20
CA TRP A 33 -9.83 -19.21 12.41
C TRP A 33 -11.04 -20.10 12.19
N ARG A 34 -10.87 -21.40 12.35
CA ARG A 34 -11.99 -22.36 12.33
C ARG A 34 -12.14 -22.97 13.72
N ILE A 35 -13.31 -22.80 14.30
CA ILE A 35 -13.66 -23.29 15.62
C ILE A 35 -14.55 -24.50 15.44
N ASN A 36 -14.05 -25.66 15.89
CA ASN A 36 -14.81 -26.89 15.98
C ASN A 36 -15.14 -27.19 17.46
N ALA A 37 -15.85 -28.28 17.73
CA ALA A 37 -16.39 -28.59 19.06
C ALA A 37 -15.38 -28.47 20.23
N ASP A 38 -14.12 -28.83 20.06
CA ASP A 38 -13.05 -28.75 21.08
C ASP A 38 -11.71 -28.31 20.53
N ALA A 39 -11.69 -27.83 19.28
CA ALA A 39 -10.47 -27.46 18.58
C ALA A 39 -10.61 -26.09 17.90
N VAL A 40 -9.54 -25.33 17.92
CA VAL A 40 -9.38 -24.11 17.15
C VAL A 40 -8.23 -24.30 16.17
N HIS A 41 -8.53 -24.17 14.92
CA HIS A 41 -7.57 -24.25 13.82
C HIS A 41 -7.31 -22.86 13.27
N VAL A 42 -6.04 -22.48 13.13
CA VAL A 42 -5.61 -21.16 12.67
C VAL A 42 -4.70 -21.31 11.47
N GLU A 43 -5.02 -20.63 10.40
CA GLU A 43 -4.12 -20.41 9.29
C GLU A 43 -3.71 -18.94 9.30
N PHE A 44 -2.42 -18.67 9.47
CA PHE A 44 -1.87 -17.32 9.51
C PHE A 44 -1.03 -17.06 8.26
N THR A 45 -1.36 -16.01 7.53
CA THR A 45 -0.67 -15.61 6.30
C THR A 45 -0.06 -14.24 6.47
N VAL A 46 1.19 -14.08 6.12
CA VAL A 46 1.91 -12.81 6.23
C VAL A 46 2.75 -12.57 4.99
N PRO A 47 2.79 -11.32 4.45
CA PRO A 47 3.71 -10.97 3.38
C PRO A 47 5.16 -11.21 3.80
N GLU A 48 5.99 -11.75 2.91
CA GLU A 48 7.42 -11.99 3.18
C GLU A 48 8.16 -10.74 3.63
N ARG A 49 7.76 -9.56 3.12
CA ARG A 49 8.31 -8.26 3.55
C ARG A 49 8.13 -8.01 5.04
N GLU A 50 6.98 -8.41 5.61
CA GLU A 50 6.72 -8.28 7.04
C GLU A 50 7.47 -9.34 7.84
N ALA A 51 7.51 -10.58 7.33
CA ALA A 51 8.26 -11.65 7.94
C ALA A 51 9.76 -11.33 8.04
N LYS A 52 10.33 -10.65 7.07
CA LYS A 52 11.75 -10.19 7.07
C LYS A 52 12.09 -9.27 8.24
N ARG A 53 11.11 -8.57 8.83
CA ARG A 53 11.32 -7.71 10.01
C ARG A 53 11.77 -8.49 11.25
N LEU A 54 11.54 -9.81 11.28
CA LEU A 54 12.00 -10.70 12.35
C LEU A 54 13.50 -11.01 12.27
N SER A 55 14.12 -10.87 11.11
CA SER A 55 15.55 -11.10 10.98
C SER A 55 16.35 -9.92 11.54
N VAL A 56 17.51 -10.19 12.12
CA VAL A 56 18.41 -9.17 12.68
C VAL A 56 18.84 -8.17 11.59
N SER A 57 18.97 -8.64 10.35
CA SER A 57 19.31 -7.79 9.20
C SER A 57 18.10 -7.03 8.64
N GLY A 58 16.86 -7.46 8.93
CA GLY A 58 15.63 -6.95 8.31
C GLY A 58 15.51 -7.26 6.81
N ARG A 59 16.42 -8.07 6.25
CA ARG A 59 16.58 -8.34 4.81
C ARG A 59 16.28 -9.76 4.43
N ASP A 60 16.65 -10.71 5.28
CA ASP A 60 16.53 -12.14 5.01
C ASP A 60 15.20 -12.66 5.56
N LEU A 61 14.60 -13.61 4.84
CA LEU A 61 13.46 -14.35 5.38
C LEU A 61 13.94 -15.16 6.58
N PRO A 62 13.25 -15.10 7.73
CA PRO A 62 13.51 -15.99 8.84
C PRO A 62 13.25 -17.42 8.40
N SER A 63 13.94 -18.39 9.01
CA SER A 63 13.62 -19.79 8.76
C SER A 63 12.17 -20.10 9.18
N ASN A 64 11.56 -21.09 8.54
CA ASN A 64 10.20 -21.52 8.90
C ASN A 64 10.08 -21.86 10.40
N GLU A 65 11.15 -22.39 10.99
CA GLU A 65 11.19 -22.69 12.41
C GLU A 65 11.20 -21.42 13.28
N GLN A 66 11.94 -20.39 12.89
CA GLN A 66 12.00 -19.10 13.61
C GLN A 66 10.65 -18.38 13.53
N LEU A 67 10.06 -18.29 12.32
CA LEU A 67 8.76 -17.66 12.12
C LEU A 67 7.65 -18.46 12.82
N GLY A 68 7.67 -19.78 12.73
CA GLY A 68 6.71 -20.64 13.43
C GLY A 68 6.76 -20.51 14.95
N ARG A 69 7.97 -20.43 15.56
CA ARG A 69 8.13 -20.15 17.00
C ARG A 69 7.56 -18.77 17.37
N TYR A 70 7.93 -17.76 16.60
CA TYR A 70 7.44 -16.39 16.82
C TYR A 70 5.91 -16.31 16.80
N LEU A 71 5.25 -16.92 15.82
CA LEU A 71 3.79 -16.97 15.73
C LEU A 71 3.17 -17.76 16.88
N SER A 72 3.80 -18.88 17.27
CA SER A 72 3.35 -19.74 18.35
C SER A 72 3.31 -19.05 19.71
N ASP A 73 4.16 -18.06 19.94
CA ASP A 73 4.24 -17.29 21.18
C ASP A 73 3.26 -16.12 21.22
N ARG A 74 2.69 -15.74 20.07
CA ARG A 74 1.85 -14.53 19.92
C ARG A 74 0.43 -14.79 19.45
N ILE A 75 0.15 -16.01 19.03
CA ILE A 75 -1.19 -16.44 18.61
C ILE A 75 -1.68 -17.49 19.59
N GLY A 76 -2.91 -17.36 20.03
CA GLY A 76 -3.50 -18.26 21.00
C GLY A 76 -5.02 -18.27 20.99
N ALA A 77 -5.58 -19.23 21.70
CA ALA A 77 -7.01 -19.30 22.00
C ALA A 77 -7.22 -19.66 23.46
N SER A 78 -8.35 -19.27 24.02
CA SER A 78 -8.78 -19.65 25.37
C SER A 78 -10.27 -19.99 25.39
N ALA A 79 -10.67 -20.88 26.29
CA ALA A 79 -12.06 -21.20 26.58
C ALA A 79 -12.38 -20.71 28.00
N GLY A 80 -13.15 -19.62 28.10
CA GLY A 80 -13.34 -18.91 29.37
C GLY A 80 -12.00 -18.39 29.89
N ALA A 81 -11.63 -18.77 31.13
CA ALA A 81 -10.37 -18.36 31.75
C ALA A 81 -9.20 -19.35 31.48
N GLN A 82 -9.43 -20.45 30.79
CA GLN A 82 -8.40 -21.47 30.56
C GLN A 82 -7.80 -21.33 29.15
N PRO A 83 -6.46 -21.22 29.01
CA PRO A 83 -5.83 -21.23 27.69
C PRO A 83 -5.98 -22.60 27.04
N CYS A 84 -6.28 -22.61 25.73
CA CYS A 84 -6.29 -23.82 24.94
C CYS A 84 -4.86 -24.33 24.73
N GLN A 85 -4.68 -25.61 24.78
CA GLN A 85 -3.37 -26.23 24.58
C GLN A 85 -3.07 -26.36 23.10
N ARG A 86 -1.89 -25.91 22.67
CA ARG A 86 -1.42 -26.16 21.32
C ARG A 86 -1.10 -27.63 21.14
N THR A 87 -1.62 -28.25 20.08
CA THR A 87 -1.45 -29.69 19.84
C THR A 87 -0.13 -29.98 19.14
N ASP A 88 0.31 -29.09 18.23
CA ASP A 88 1.48 -29.32 17.38
C ASP A 88 2.32 -28.04 17.25
N ALA A 89 3.57 -28.18 16.81
CA ALA A 89 4.37 -27.02 16.39
C ALA A 89 3.73 -26.32 15.18
N ALA A 90 3.91 -25.01 15.07
CA ALA A 90 3.45 -24.28 13.91
C ALA A 90 4.04 -24.85 12.62
N ARG A 91 3.20 -25.24 11.68
CA ARG A 91 3.58 -25.89 10.43
C ARG A 91 3.50 -24.92 9.27
N ALA A 92 4.62 -24.77 8.54
CA ALA A 92 4.60 -24.01 7.30
C ALA A 92 3.78 -24.71 6.24
N LEU A 93 2.88 -23.99 5.59
CA LEU A 93 2.08 -24.44 4.46
C LEU A 93 2.63 -23.88 3.14
N SER A 94 2.28 -24.53 2.03
CA SER A 94 2.53 -23.96 0.71
C SER A 94 1.74 -22.67 0.54
N SER A 95 2.41 -21.62 0.07
CA SER A 95 1.81 -20.32 -0.15
C SER A 95 2.12 -19.80 -1.56
N ILE A 96 1.39 -18.77 -1.98
CA ILE A 96 1.73 -18.03 -3.19
C ILE A 96 3.05 -17.27 -2.99
N ALA A 97 3.76 -17.00 -4.09
CA ALA A 97 5.02 -16.25 -4.04
C ALA A 97 4.82 -14.88 -3.38
N GLY A 98 5.70 -14.54 -2.44
CA GLY A 98 5.65 -13.29 -1.69
C GLY A 98 4.92 -13.36 -0.34
N PHE A 99 4.39 -14.54 0.04
CA PHE A 99 3.73 -14.76 1.31
C PHE A 99 4.28 -16.00 2.03
N ALA A 100 4.29 -15.93 3.36
CA ALA A 100 4.52 -17.06 4.24
C ALA A 100 3.19 -17.45 4.91
N ARG A 101 2.85 -18.74 4.95
CA ARG A 101 1.61 -19.25 5.51
C ARG A 101 1.91 -20.35 6.54
N PHE A 102 1.25 -20.25 7.69
CA PHE A 102 1.44 -21.17 8.81
C PHE A 102 0.11 -21.66 9.36
N GLU A 103 0.12 -22.90 9.80
CA GLU A 103 -0.99 -23.55 10.47
C GLU A 103 -0.64 -23.76 11.95
N LEU A 104 -1.58 -23.41 12.83
CA LEU A 104 -1.50 -23.66 14.27
C LEU A 104 -2.80 -24.32 14.72
N ASN A 105 -2.70 -25.34 15.57
CA ASN A 105 -3.83 -26.09 16.07
C ASN A 105 -3.87 -26.04 17.60
N TYR A 106 -5.06 -25.78 18.16
CA TYR A 106 -5.30 -25.70 19.59
C TYR A 106 -6.44 -26.62 19.99
N LYS A 107 -6.29 -27.26 21.14
CA LYS A 107 -7.32 -28.04 21.80
C LYS A 107 -7.83 -27.27 23.01
N CYS A 108 -9.14 -27.06 23.07
CA CYS A 108 -9.78 -26.29 24.13
C CYS A 108 -10.58 -27.24 25.04
N SER A 109 -10.74 -26.89 26.31
CA SER A 109 -11.50 -27.68 27.30
C SER A 109 -13.02 -27.54 27.16
N GLY A 110 -13.51 -26.82 26.13
CA GLY A 110 -14.91 -26.60 25.82
C GLY A 110 -15.08 -25.51 24.74
N THR A 111 -16.31 -25.31 24.31
CA THR A 111 -16.68 -24.29 23.29
C THR A 111 -17.27 -23.02 23.89
N ALA A 112 -17.57 -23.02 25.18
CA ALA A 112 -18.16 -21.86 25.84
C ALA A 112 -17.12 -20.80 26.13
N GLY A 113 -17.37 -19.56 25.68
CA GLY A 113 -16.52 -18.43 25.99
C GLY A 113 -15.17 -18.46 25.26
N ILE A 114 -15.12 -18.91 24.01
CA ILE A 114 -13.88 -18.91 23.24
C ILE A 114 -13.46 -17.47 22.96
N LYS A 115 -12.21 -17.18 23.33
CA LYS A 115 -11.49 -15.95 22.96
C LYS A 115 -10.29 -16.32 22.11
N LEU A 116 -10.11 -15.61 21.01
CA LEU A 116 -8.96 -15.75 20.12
C LEU A 116 -8.03 -14.57 20.35
N HIS A 117 -6.74 -14.81 20.36
CA HIS A 117 -5.72 -13.81 20.61
C HIS A 117 -4.69 -13.78 19.48
N SER A 118 -4.35 -12.61 18.98
CA SER A 118 -3.25 -12.41 18.06
C SER A 118 -2.49 -11.14 18.36
N ALA A 119 -1.24 -11.30 18.83
CA ALA A 119 -0.29 -10.22 19.09
C ALA A 119 0.87 -10.20 18.06
N ALA A 120 0.73 -10.96 16.96
CA ALA A 120 1.79 -11.09 15.97
C ALA A 120 2.06 -9.76 15.24
N PHE A 121 3.35 -9.41 15.11
CA PHE A 121 3.90 -8.25 14.41
C PHE A 121 3.65 -6.87 15.04
N TYR A 122 2.86 -6.71 16.08
CA TYR A 122 2.65 -5.40 16.73
C TYR A 122 3.89 -4.88 17.48
N ASP A 123 4.80 -5.77 17.86
CA ASP A 123 6.11 -5.44 18.45
C ASP A 123 7.12 -4.95 17.39
N LEU A 124 6.93 -5.34 16.14
CA LEU A 124 7.79 -4.98 15.02
C LEU A 124 7.27 -3.76 14.23
N ALA A 125 5.94 -3.58 14.21
CA ALA A 125 5.27 -2.46 13.58
C ALA A 125 4.05 -2.07 14.39
N SER A 126 4.07 -0.92 15.05
CA SER A 126 2.95 -0.45 15.90
C SER A 126 1.67 -0.18 15.11
N THR A 127 1.77 0.01 13.80
CA THR A 127 0.66 0.21 12.86
C THR A 127 0.23 -1.08 12.16
N HIS A 128 0.76 -2.24 12.59
CA HIS A 128 0.36 -3.52 12.00
C HIS A 128 -1.13 -3.78 12.22
N THR A 129 -1.77 -4.32 11.21
CA THR A 129 -3.16 -4.77 11.25
C THR A 129 -3.24 -6.24 10.86
N ASN A 130 -4.07 -7.00 11.59
CA ASN A 130 -4.37 -8.38 11.23
C ASN A 130 -5.85 -8.50 10.87
N PHE A 131 -6.12 -8.95 9.67
CA PHE A 131 -7.48 -9.27 9.21
C PHE A 131 -7.80 -10.69 9.62
N ALA A 132 -8.67 -10.84 10.63
CA ALA A 132 -9.07 -12.13 11.16
C ALA A 132 -10.43 -12.54 10.60
N ARG A 133 -10.48 -13.71 9.97
CA ARG A 133 -11.72 -14.35 9.55
C ARG A 133 -11.99 -15.51 10.50
N ILE A 134 -13.16 -15.55 11.09
CA ILE A 134 -13.55 -16.52 12.10
C ILE A 134 -14.74 -17.32 11.60
N GLN A 135 -14.63 -18.65 11.59
CA GLN A 135 -15.72 -19.58 11.35
C GLN A 135 -16.03 -20.33 12.64
N THR A 136 -17.22 -20.12 13.15
CA THR A 136 -17.72 -20.78 14.37
C THR A 136 -18.25 -22.19 14.08
N ALA A 137 -18.43 -22.99 15.12
CA ALA A 137 -18.88 -24.39 15.00
C ALA A 137 -20.27 -24.57 14.38
N ASP A 138 -21.13 -23.54 14.45
CA ASP A 138 -22.43 -23.49 13.80
C ASP A 138 -22.36 -23.10 12.30
N GLY A 139 -21.15 -22.87 11.79
CA GLY A 139 -20.90 -22.46 10.40
C GLY A 139 -21.03 -20.96 10.15
N THR A 140 -21.32 -20.15 11.17
CA THR A 140 -21.32 -18.69 11.04
C THR A 140 -19.91 -18.20 10.77
N VAL A 141 -19.75 -17.34 9.78
CA VAL A 141 -18.46 -16.71 9.44
C VAL A 141 -18.55 -15.22 9.67
N PHE A 142 -17.58 -14.66 10.36
CA PHE A 142 -17.43 -13.22 10.55
C PHE A 142 -15.98 -12.80 10.48
N GLU A 143 -15.72 -11.53 10.24
CA GLU A 143 -14.39 -10.98 10.12
C GLU A 143 -14.19 -9.85 11.12
N GLN A 144 -12.98 -9.73 11.64
CA GLN A 144 -12.61 -8.69 12.58
C GLN A 144 -11.20 -8.18 12.29
N LEU A 145 -11.02 -6.86 12.41
CA LEU A 145 -9.74 -6.22 12.32
C LEU A 145 -9.09 -6.21 13.70
N LEU A 146 -7.91 -6.81 13.82
CA LEU A 146 -7.09 -6.74 15.00
C LEU A 146 -6.02 -5.67 14.82
N THR A 147 -5.81 -4.91 15.88
CA THR A 147 -4.80 -3.85 15.98
C THR A 147 -4.01 -4.01 17.27
N LYS A 148 -2.98 -3.21 17.46
CA LYS A 148 -2.19 -3.23 18.70
C LYS A 148 -3.06 -3.02 19.95
N GLU A 149 -4.12 -2.23 19.84
CA GLU A 149 -5.06 -1.90 20.93
C GLU A 149 -6.15 -2.96 21.12
N HIS A 150 -6.46 -3.72 20.05
CA HIS A 150 -7.51 -4.74 20.02
C HIS A 150 -6.95 -6.05 19.46
N GLN A 151 -6.33 -6.85 20.35
CA GLN A 151 -5.66 -8.10 20.01
C GLN A 151 -6.54 -9.34 20.25
N ASP A 152 -7.68 -9.16 20.89
CA ASP A 152 -8.57 -10.24 21.31
C ASP A 152 -9.90 -10.21 20.58
N ILE A 153 -10.42 -11.40 20.24
CA ILE A 153 -11.74 -11.61 19.66
C ILE A 153 -12.55 -12.47 20.62
N ASP A 154 -13.65 -11.96 21.12
CA ASP A 154 -14.62 -12.72 21.93
C ASP A 154 -15.67 -13.34 21.01
N VAL A 155 -15.59 -14.69 20.85
CA VAL A 155 -16.49 -15.43 19.95
C VAL A 155 -17.85 -15.71 20.62
N SER A 156 -17.92 -15.63 21.95
CA SER A 156 -19.14 -15.94 22.71
C SER A 156 -20.11 -14.78 22.84
N GLY A 157 -19.64 -13.56 22.56
CA GLY A 157 -20.51 -12.39 22.50
C GLY A 157 -21.31 -12.38 21.20
N SER A 158 -22.55 -12.80 21.27
CA SER A 158 -23.54 -12.79 20.17
C SER A 158 -23.85 -11.41 19.58
N GLY A 159 -22.86 -10.52 19.51
CA GLY A 159 -22.94 -9.17 19.02
C GLY A 159 -21.86 -8.77 18.01
N SER A 160 -20.84 -9.59 17.78
CA SER A 160 -19.89 -9.36 16.68
C SER A 160 -20.49 -9.86 15.37
N GLN A 161 -21.47 -9.14 14.88
CA GLN A 161 -21.93 -9.27 13.49
C GLN A 161 -20.69 -9.11 12.60
N SER A 162 -20.48 -10.07 11.72
CA SER A 162 -19.51 -10.05 10.65
C SER A 162 -19.44 -8.66 10.00
N THR A 163 -18.45 -7.87 10.34
CA THR A 163 -18.34 -6.48 9.86
C THR A 163 -18.33 -6.41 8.33
N LEU A 164 -17.84 -7.45 7.65
CA LEU A 164 -17.75 -7.46 6.19
C LEU A 164 -18.83 -8.31 5.48
N GLN A 165 -19.34 -9.38 6.08
CA GLN A 165 -20.46 -10.13 5.47
C GLN A 165 -21.80 -9.39 5.60
N ASN A 166 -21.99 -8.62 6.66
CA ASN A 166 -23.09 -7.70 6.84
C ASN A 166 -22.67 -6.23 6.61
N ALA A 167 -21.46 -5.99 6.14
CA ALA A 167 -21.00 -4.67 5.79
C ALA A 167 -21.95 -4.07 4.76
N GLY A 168 -22.66 -3.03 5.15
CA GLY A 168 -23.50 -2.29 4.23
C GLY A 168 -22.63 -1.55 3.21
N LEU A 169 -23.25 -1.11 2.11
CA LEU A 169 -22.60 -0.29 1.09
C LEU A 169 -21.80 0.88 1.70
N LEU A 170 -22.29 1.48 2.79
CA LEU A 170 -21.62 2.58 3.49
C LEU A 170 -20.26 2.19 4.07
N GLN A 171 -20.12 0.97 4.58
CA GLN A 171 -18.82 0.49 5.12
C GLN A 171 -17.80 0.26 4.00
N PHE A 172 -18.23 -0.18 2.83
CA PHE A 172 -17.35 -0.28 1.67
C PHE A 172 -16.93 1.10 1.16
N ILE A 173 -17.83 2.09 1.22
CA ILE A 173 -17.49 3.49 0.91
C ILE A 173 -16.47 4.02 1.93
N GLU A 174 -16.69 3.81 3.22
CA GLU A 174 -15.76 4.20 4.28
C GLU A 174 -14.37 3.56 4.09
N MET A 175 -14.32 2.27 3.76
CA MET A 175 -13.08 1.56 3.47
C MET A 175 -12.34 2.18 2.28
N GLY A 176 -13.04 2.58 1.22
CA GLY A 176 -12.45 3.28 0.07
C GLY A 176 -11.92 4.67 0.44
N ILE A 177 -12.64 5.42 1.27
CA ILE A 177 -12.18 6.72 1.78
C ILE A 177 -10.90 6.53 2.60
N MET A 178 -10.93 5.60 3.56
CA MET A 178 -9.78 5.32 4.43
C MET A 178 -8.58 4.83 3.65
N HIS A 179 -8.77 4.04 2.59
CA HIS A 179 -7.70 3.59 1.70
C HIS A 179 -6.90 4.76 1.11
N ILE A 180 -7.57 5.84 0.70
CA ILE A 180 -6.90 7.04 0.19
C ILE A 180 -6.14 7.76 1.30
N PHE A 181 -6.76 7.96 2.48
CA PHE A 181 -6.13 8.72 3.56
C PHE A 181 -4.99 7.99 4.27
N THR A 182 -5.03 6.66 4.30
CA THR A 182 -3.96 5.84 4.92
C THR A 182 -2.87 5.46 3.92
N GLY A 183 -3.16 5.47 2.61
CA GLY A 183 -2.22 5.16 1.55
C GLY A 183 -1.27 6.32 1.25
N ILE A 184 -0.05 6.29 1.80
CA ILE A 184 0.97 7.34 1.55
C ILE A 184 1.26 7.45 0.05
N ASP A 185 1.31 6.33 -0.67
CA ASP A 185 1.51 6.28 -2.12
C ASP A 185 0.43 7.09 -2.85
N HIS A 186 -0.84 6.94 -2.44
CA HIS A 186 -1.97 7.68 -3.02
C HIS A 186 -1.90 9.17 -2.67
N MET A 187 -1.56 9.50 -1.42
CA MET A 187 -1.44 10.89 -0.98
C MET A 187 -0.31 11.61 -1.72
N SER A 188 0.86 10.97 -1.88
CA SER A 188 2.01 11.52 -2.62
C SER A 188 1.67 11.69 -4.10
N PHE A 189 1.03 10.69 -4.71
CA PHE A 189 0.58 10.76 -6.09
C PHE A 189 -0.45 11.91 -6.31
N MET A 190 -1.45 12.02 -5.43
CA MET A 190 -2.45 13.09 -5.46
C MET A 190 -1.83 14.47 -5.29
N LEU A 191 -0.83 14.62 -4.42
CA LEU A 191 -0.08 15.86 -4.29
C LEU A 191 0.57 16.26 -5.63
N GLY A 192 1.20 15.30 -6.31
CA GLY A 192 1.79 15.52 -7.63
C GLY A 192 0.78 15.99 -8.67
N LEU A 193 -0.43 15.40 -8.69
CA LEU A 193 -1.51 15.79 -9.58
C LEU A 193 -2.05 17.20 -9.29
N VAL A 194 -2.17 17.56 -8.00
CA VAL A 194 -2.59 18.91 -7.58
C VAL A 194 -1.57 19.97 -8.02
N LEU A 195 -0.28 19.68 -7.87
CA LEU A 195 0.79 20.61 -8.23
C LEU A 195 0.83 20.90 -9.73
N ILE A 196 0.64 19.89 -10.58
CA ILE A 196 0.75 20.06 -12.04
C ILE A 196 -0.53 20.59 -12.68
N SER A 197 -1.67 20.49 -11.98
CA SER A 197 -2.96 20.86 -12.54
C SER A 197 -3.19 22.36 -12.48
N LYS A 198 -3.46 22.98 -13.65
CA LYS A 198 -3.70 24.43 -13.77
C LYS A 198 -5.18 24.79 -13.56
N ARG A 199 -6.10 23.83 -13.77
CA ARG A 199 -7.55 24.03 -13.66
C ARG A 199 -8.18 22.88 -12.85
N ILE A 200 -9.09 23.21 -11.95
CA ILE A 200 -9.77 22.20 -11.11
C ILE A 200 -10.55 21.19 -11.95
N ARG A 201 -11.14 21.61 -13.06
CA ARG A 201 -11.87 20.73 -13.95
C ARG A 201 -10.95 19.66 -14.57
N ASP A 202 -9.77 20.05 -15.00
CA ASP A 202 -8.80 19.12 -15.59
C ASP A 202 -8.28 18.15 -14.53
N LEU A 203 -8.07 18.63 -13.29
CA LEU A 203 -7.69 17.81 -12.15
C LEU A 203 -8.75 16.74 -11.83
N LEU A 204 -10.04 17.13 -11.80
CA LEU A 204 -11.12 16.17 -11.57
C LEU A 204 -11.15 15.09 -12.65
N PHE A 205 -11.03 15.45 -13.93
CA PHE A 205 -10.98 14.45 -15.00
C PHE A 205 -9.79 13.49 -14.89
N VAL A 206 -8.63 14.02 -14.49
CA VAL A 206 -7.41 13.22 -14.28
C VAL A 206 -7.61 12.25 -13.11
N VAL A 207 -8.20 12.72 -12.01
CA VAL A 207 -8.52 11.90 -10.83
C VAL A 207 -9.53 10.80 -11.18
N THR A 208 -10.63 11.14 -11.85
CA THR A 208 -11.63 10.15 -12.29
C THR A 208 -11.02 9.15 -13.28
N GLY A 209 -10.13 9.58 -14.18
CA GLY A 209 -9.38 8.67 -15.05
C GLY A 209 -8.57 7.65 -14.27
N PHE A 210 -7.89 8.07 -13.21
CA PHE A 210 -7.19 7.18 -12.28
C PHE A 210 -8.16 6.18 -11.62
N THR A 211 -9.29 6.65 -11.08
CA THR A 211 -10.29 5.78 -10.42
C THR A 211 -10.84 4.74 -11.38
N ILE A 212 -11.07 5.08 -12.64
CA ILE A 212 -11.53 4.11 -13.65
C ILE A 212 -10.49 3.00 -13.86
N GLY A 213 -9.22 3.36 -14.04
CA GLY A 213 -8.14 2.39 -14.17
C GLY A 213 -8.00 1.50 -12.92
N HIS A 214 -8.03 2.12 -11.74
CA HIS A 214 -7.97 1.44 -10.45
C HIS A 214 -9.12 0.43 -10.29
N SER A 215 -10.35 0.85 -10.56
CA SER A 215 -11.53 0.01 -10.48
C SER A 215 -11.47 -1.21 -11.40
N LEU A 216 -10.97 -1.01 -12.62
CA LEU A 216 -10.85 -2.08 -13.61
C LEU A 216 -9.90 -3.18 -13.13
N THR A 217 -8.69 -2.82 -12.70
CA THR A 217 -7.69 -3.81 -12.25
C THR A 217 -8.04 -4.42 -10.90
N LEU A 218 -8.65 -3.65 -10.01
CA LEU A 218 -9.19 -4.19 -8.77
C LEU A 218 -10.24 -5.27 -9.06
N GLY A 219 -11.16 -5.01 -9.99
CA GLY A 219 -12.17 -5.98 -10.42
C GLY A 219 -11.57 -7.23 -11.06
N LEU A 220 -10.57 -7.08 -11.95
CA LEU A 220 -9.87 -8.19 -12.58
C LEU A 220 -9.11 -9.06 -11.57
N ALA A 221 -8.53 -8.44 -10.57
CA ALA A 221 -7.79 -9.16 -9.53
C ALA A 221 -8.72 -9.88 -8.55
N VAL A 222 -9.75 -9.19 -8.01
CA VAL A 222 -10.70 -9.79 -7.04
C VAL A 222 -11.49 -10.94 -7.67
N THR A 223 -11.78 -10.89 -8.98
CA THR A 223 -12.38 -12.02 -9.70
C THR A 223 -11.39 -13.15 -10.00
N GLY A 224 -10.10 -12.97 -9.71
CA GLY A 224 -9.05 -13.97 -9.93
C GLY A 224 -8.62 -14.13 -11.40
N ILE A 225 -9.11 -13.26 -12.31
CA ILE A 225 -8.75 -13.29 -13.74
C ILE A 225 -7.27 -12.95 -13.93
N LEU A 226 -6.76 -11.96 -13.18
CA LEU A 226 -5.36 -11.55 -13.19
C LEU A 226 -4.80 -11.51 -11.77
N ARG A 227 -3.64 -12.13 -11.57
CA ARG A 227 -2.91 -12.14 -10.29
C ARG A 227 -1.47 -11.71 -10.52
N PRO A 228 -1.18 -10.41 -10.56
CA PRO A 228 0.18 -9.92 -10.75
C PRO A 228 1.04 -10.18 -9.53
N ASN A 229 2.36 -10.18 -9.73
CA ASN A 229 3.30 -10.24 -8.61
C ASN A 229 3.29 -8.90 -7.85
N GLY A 230 2.92 -8.94 -6.56
CA GLY A 230 2.78 -7.74 -5.71
C GLY A 230 4.07 -6.92 -5.64
N GLN A 231 5.25 -7.56 -5.55
CA GLN A 231 6.53 -6.87 -5.51
C GLN A 231 6.78 -6.00 -6.76
N TYR A 232 6.38 -6.49 -7.94
CA TYR A 232 6.53 -5.72 -9.18
C TYR A 232 5.56 -4.54 -9.21
N ILE A 233 4.34 -4.76 -8.73
CA ILE A 233 3.33 -3.71 -8.65
C ILE A 233 3.77 -2.61 -7.67
N ASP A 234 4.25 -2.95 -6.49
CA ASP A 234 4.73 -1.98 -5.50
C ASP A 234 5.86 -1.10 -6.05
N ALA A 235 6.79 -1.69 -6.81
CA ALA A 235 7.84 -0.93 -7.47
C ALA A 235 7.29 0.00 -8.56
N LEU A 236 6.32 -0.47 -9.36
CA LEU A 236 5.67 0.35 -10.39
C LEU A 236 4.84 1.49 -9.79
N VAL A 237 4.15 1.27 -8.67
CA VAL A 237 3.44 2.33 -7.92
C VAL A 237 4.43 3.42 -7.53
N ALA A 238 5.57 3.07 -6.93
CA ALA A 238 6.61 4.03 -6.58
C ALA A 238 7.15 4.80 -7.81
N LEU A 239 7.31 4.10 -8.94
CA LEU A 239 7.74 4.73 -10.19
C LEU A 239 6.71 5.76 -10.70
N THR A 240 5.39 5.53 -10.54
CA THR A 240 4.37 6.51 -10.94
C THR A 240 4.46 7.80 -10.13
N ILE A 241 4.82 7.73 -8.84
CA ILE A 241 5.06 8.89 -7.98
C ILE A 241 6.29 9.68 -8.47
N ALA A 242 7.40 8.97 -8.73
CA ALA A 242 8.59 9.59 -9.29
C ALA A 242 8.31 10.27 -10.64
N LEU A 243 7.49 9.64 -11.48
CA LEU A 243 7.16 10.15 -12.82
C LEU A 243 6.31 11.42 -12.78
N ILE A 244 5.29 11.49 -11.89
CA ILE A 244 4.49 12.71 -11.74
C ILE A 244 5.30 13.85 -11.12
N GLY A 245 6.21 13.54 -10.18
CA GLY A 245 7.17 14.51 -9.64
C GLY A 245 8.11 15.03 -10.73
N ALA A 246 8.64 14.15 -11.58
CA ALA A 246 9.50 14.49 -12.70
C ALA A 246 8.77 15.36 -13.76
N GLU A 247 7.49 15.05 -14.04
CA GLU A 247 6.67 15.88 -14.93
C GLU A 247 6.50 17.31 -14.37
N ASN A 248 6.25 17.44 -13.06
CA ASN A 248 6.18 18.75 -12.39
C ASN A 248 7.48 19.53 -12.55
N ILE A 249 8.66 18.92 -12.37
CA ILE A 249 9.95 19.56 -12.57
C ILE A 249 10.13 19.97 -14.04
N GLY A 250 9.74 19.11 -14.98
CA GLY A 250 9.83 19.38 -16.41
C GLY A 250 8.96 20.57 -16.83
N ASP A 251 7.72 20.67 -16.28
CA ASP A 251 6.79 21.80 -16.56
C ASP A 251 7.30 23.11 -15.92
N SER A 252 7.78 23.09 -14.68
CA SER A 252 8.25 24.28 -13.96
C SER A 252 9.55 24.83 -14.54
N THR A 253 10.48 23.99 -14.93
CA THR A 253 11.78 24.38 -15.47
C THR A 253 11.76 24.66 -16.97
N HIS A 254 10.69 24.28 -17.66
CA HIS A 254 10.59 24.26 -19.13
C HIS A 254 11.73 23.43 -19.80
N ARG A 255 12.25 22.43 -19.11
CA ARG A 255 13.33 21.57 -19.57
C ARG A 255 12.95 20.08 -19.43
N PRO A 256 12.01 19.57 -20.23
CA PRO A 256 11.56 18.19 -20.12
C PRO A 256 12.65 17.18 -20.54
N LEU A 257 13.52 17.54 -21.50
CA LEU A 257 14.53 16.63 -22.02
C LEU A 257 15.54 16.15 -20.95
N PRO A 258 16.19 17.00 -20.14
CA PRO A 258 17.10 16.52 -19.09
C PRO A 258 16.39 15.63 -18.06
N VAL A 259 15.13 15.95 -17.71
CA VAL A 259 14.34 15.16 -16.76
C VAL A 259 13.99 13.80 -17.35
N ALA A 260 13.55 13.76 -18.61
CA ALA A 260 13.25 12.53 -19.34
C ALA A 260 14.49 11.62 -19.49
N MET A 261 15.65 12.23 -19.82
CA MET A 261 16.92 11.50 -19.91
C MET A 261 17.39 11.00 -18.54
N GLY A 262 17.19 11.78 -17.47
CA GLY A 262 17.56 11.38 -16.11
C GLY A 262 16.74 10.16 -15.65
N LEU A 263 15.42 10.27 -15.64
CA LEU A 263 14.56 9.18 -15.14
C LEU A 263 14.53 8.00 -16.11
N GLY A 264 14.33 8.24 -17.40
CA GLY A 264 14.31 7.18 -18.41
C GLY A 264 15.67 6.49 -18.54
N GLY A 265 16.76 7.25 -18.55
CA GLY A 265 18.12 6.74 -18.59
C GLY A 265 18.49 5.90 -17.37
N LEU A 266 18.04 6.30 -16.17
CA LEU A 266 18.19 5.51 -14.94
C LEU A 266 17.54 4.13 -15.09
N LEU A 267 16.29 4.08 -15.52
CA LEU A 267 15.56 2.81 -15.70
C LEU A 267 16.19 1.93 -16.78
N ILE A 268 16.65 2.51 -17.89
CA ILE A 268 17.36 1.80 -18.95
C ILE A 268 18.71 1.26 -18.43
N ALA A 269 19.41 2.01 -17.58
CA ALA A 269 20.64 1.55 -16.93
C ALA A 269 20.38 0.35 -15.99
N PHE A 270 19.29 0.38 -15.20
CA PHE A 270 18.83 -0.77 -14.41
C PHE A 270 18.50 -1.98 -15.31
N ALA A 271 17.80 -1.75 -16.43
CA ALA A 271 17.51 -2.80 -17.42
C ALA A 271 18.78 -3.43 -17.96
N ALA A 272 19.75 -2.61 -18.40
CA ALA A 272 21.03 -3.07 -18.89
C ALA A 272 21.82 -3.86 -17.83
N ALA A 273 21.88 -3.36 -16.61
CA ALA A 273 22.53 -4.06 -15.49
C ALA A 273 21.87 -5.44 -15.25
N LYS A 274 20.53 -5.52 -15.25
CA LYS A 274 19.81 -6.79 -15.12
C LYS A 274 20.13 -7.76 -16.26
N LEU A 275 20.17 -7.29 -17.50
CA LEU A 275 20.49 -8.09 -18.68
C LEU A 275 21.96 -8.55 -18.68
N LEU A 276 22.85 -7.78 -18.07
CA LEU A 276 24.27 -8.14 -17.86
C LEU A 276 24.49 -9.12 -16.68
N GLY A 277 23.41 -9.56 -16.02
CA GLY A 277 23.47 -10.60 -14.98
C GLY A 277 23.56 -10.10 -13.55
N PHE A 278 23.32 -8.81 -13.28
CA PHE A 278 23.24 -8.32 -11.90
C PHE A 278 22.01 -8.91 -11.19
N SER A 279 22.25 -9.87 -10.31
CA SER A 279 21.21 -10.62 -9.58
C SER A 279 20.47 -9.79 -8.53
N ALA A 280 21.12 -8.73 -8.02
CA ALA A 280 20.52 -7.82 -7.03
C ALA A 280 19.24 -7.11 -7.53
N ILE A 281 19.03 -6.98 -8.84
CA ILE A 281 17.82 -6.38 -9.40
C ILE A 281 16.74 -7.46 -9.53
N THR A 282 15.63 -7.29 -8.84
CA THR A 282 14.51 -8.27 -8.78
C THR A 282 13.56 -8.15 -9.97
N LEU A 283 13.36 -6.93 -10.49
CA LEU A 283 12.46 -6.68 -11.61
C LEU A 283 12.99 -7.26 -12.93
N PRO A 284 12.12 -7.76 -13.81
CA PRO A 284 12.49 -8.20 -15.14
C PRO A 284 13.12 -7.07 -15.97
N GLY A 285 14.23 -7.35 -16.66
CA GLY A 285 14.91 -6.35 -17.48
C GLY A 285 14.04 -5.74 -18.58
N LEU A 286 13.13 -6.51 -19.19
CA LEU A 286 12.18 -6.01 -20.18
C LEU A 286 11.15 -5.04 -19.57
N LEU A 287 10.72 -5.26 -18.32
CA LEU A 287 9.82 -4.35 -17.61
C LEU A 287 10.52 -3.01 -17.33
N LEU A 288 11.77 -3.05 -16.89
CA LEU A 288 12.59 -1.86 -16.65
C LEU A 288 12.85 -1.10 -17.95
N LEU A 289 13.15 -1.81 -19.04
CA LEU A 289 13.36 -1.20 -20.35
C LEU A 289 12.09 -0.51 -20.86
N GLY A 290 10.95 -1.23 -20.83
CA GLY A 290 9.65 -0.68 -21.20
C GLY A 290 9.23 0.51 -20.36
N GLY A 291 9.43 0.44 -19.03
CA GLY A 291 9.20 1.54 -18.09
C GLY A 291 10.07 2.76 -18.38
N GLY A 292 11.35 2.55 -18.67
CA GLY A 292 12.29 3.62 -19.03
C GLY A 292 11.92 4.31 -20.35
N MET A 293 11.58 3.55 -21.37
CA MET A 293 11.10 4.09 -22.66
C MET A 293 9.78 4.86 -22.47
N PHE A 294 8.83 4.29 -21.73
CA PHE A 294 7.57 4.96 -21.42
C PHE A 294 7.81 6.28 -20.70
N ALA A 295 8.62 6.29 -19.64
CA ALA A 295 8.94 7.48 -18.88
C ALA A 295 9.57 8.58 -19.74
N ALA A 296 10.57 8.20 -20.56
CA ALA A 296 11.24 9.14 -21.46
C ALA A 296 10.26 9.73 -22.49
N CYS A 297 9.51 8.89 -23.19
CA CYS A 297 8.53 9.33 -24.19
C CYS A 297 7.43 10.20 -23.60
N TYR A 298 6.89 9.81 -22.44
CA TYR A 298 5.84 10.57 -21.74
C TYR A 298 6.32 11.97 -21.35
N LEU A 299 7.45 12.07 -20.66
CA LEU A 299 8.00 13.36 -20.20
C LEU A 299 8.37 14.27 -21.37
N MET A 300 8.89 13.73 -22.45
CA MET A 300 9.17 14.52 -23.66
C MET A 300 7.89 15.01 -24.33
N MET A 301 6.88 14.15 -24.41
CA MET A 301 5.61 14.48 -25.06
C MET A 301 4.84 15.56 -24.28
N THR A 302 4.72 15.44 -22.95
CA THR A 302 4.01 16.43 -22.13
C THR A 302 4.69 17.79 -22.14
N GLY A 303 6.02 17.84 -22.21
CA GLY A 303 6.78 19.06 -22.32
C GLY A 303 6.61 19.82 -23.64
N GLN A 304 6.13 19.16 -24.71
CA GLN A 304 5.93 19.77 -26.02
C GLN A 304 4.48 20.15 -26.33
N MET A 305 3.52 19.62 -25.57
CA MET A 305 2.09 19.81 -25.82
C MET A 305 1.56 21.07 -25.13
N ARG A 306 0.85 21.93 -25.90
CA ARG A 306 0.14 23.10 -25.35
C ARG A 306 -1.02 22.71 -24.42
N ASP A 307 -1.62 21.55 -24.64
CA ASP A 307 -2.71 21.00 -23.84
C ASP A 307 -2.40 19.52 -23.52
N ALA A 308 -1.59 19.31 -22.49
CA ALA A 308 -1.25 17.97 -22.02
C ALA A 308 -2.41 17.29 -21.23
N GLY A 309 -3.52 18.00 -20.96
CA GLY A 309 -4.59 17.52 -20.09
C GLY A 309 -5.20 16.20 -20.56
N ARG A 310 -5.45 16.05 -21.88
CA ARG A 310 -6.02 14.79 -22.43
C ARG A 310 -5.07 13.60 -22.31
N VAL A 311 -3.78 13.84 -22.53
CA VAL A 311 -2.75 12.80 -22.39
C VAL A 311 -2.61 12.40 -20.93
N ARG A 312 -2.67 13.36 -20.01
CA ARG A 312 -2.63 13.07 -18.55
C ARG A 312 -3.78 12.17 -18.12
N ILE A 313 -5.02 12.38 -18.61
CA ILE A 313 -6.16 11.51 -18.29
C ILE A 313 -5.85 10.06 -18.70
N LEU A 314 -5.32 9.85 -19.90
CA LEU A 314 -4.98 8.51 -20.37
C LEU A 314 -3.86 7.88 -19.52
N VAL A 315 -2.81 8.66 -19.24
CA VAL A 315 -1.66 8.17 -18.47
C VAL A 315 -2.03 7.91 -17.00
N THR A 316 -2.85 8.79 -16.40
CA THR A 316 -3.32 8.54 -15.02
C THR A 316 -4.28 7.37 -14.94
N MET A 317 -5.02 7.07 -16.00
CA MET A 317 -5.79 5.82 -16.08
C MET A 317 -4.84 4.61 -16.07
N VAL A 318 -3.72 4.64 -16.82
CA VAL A 318 -2.68 3.60 -16.75
C VAL A 318 -2.07 3.51 -15.36
N PHE A 319 -1.81 4.63 -14.70
CA PHE A 319 -1.33 4.63 -13.31
C PHE A 319 -2.37 4.02 -12.36
N GLY A 320 -3.64 4.34 -12.55
CA GLY A 320 -4.74 3.70 -11.84
C GLY A 320 -4.75 2.18 -12.03
N LEU A 321 -4.52 1.68 -13.24
CA LEU A 321 -4.39 0.24 -13.49
C LEU A 321 -3.29 -0.40 -12.62
N ILE A 322 -2.15 0.27 -12.44
CA ILE A 322 -1.05 -0.21 -11.60
C ILE A 322 -1.46 -0.19 -10.13
N HIS A 323 -1.99 0.94 -9.63
CA HIS A 323 -2.37 1.10 -8.24
C HIS A 323 -3.51 0.15 -7.80
N GLY A 324 -4.47 -0.14 -8.69
CA GLY A 324 -5.57 -1.07 -8.38
C GLY A 324 -5.08 -2.51 -8.15
N PHE A 325 -4.01 -2.94 -8.80
CA PHE A 325 -3.39 -4.21 -8.49
C PHE A 325 -2.64 -4.21 -7.14
N GLY A 326 -2.12 -3.06 -6.70
CA GLY A 326 -1.43 -2.96 -5.40
C GLY A 326 -2.33 -3.26 -4.21
N PHE A 327 -3.60 -2.86 -4.29
CA PHE A 327 -4.59 -3.12 -3.23
C PHE A 327 -5.31 -4.47 -3.38
N ALA A 328 -5.29 -5.04 -4.58
CA ALA A 328 -6.06 -6.25 -4.89
C ALA A 328 -5.60 -7.48 -4.11
N SER A 329 -4.30 -7.60 -3.78
CA SER A 329 -3.78 -8.71 -2.98
C SER A 329 -4.46 -8.78 -1.61
N ASN A 330 -4.71 -7.63 -0.99
CA ASN A 330 -5.36 -7.53 0.31
C ASN A 330 -6.83 -7.97 0.26
N LEU A 331 -7.54 -7.60 -0.82
CA LEU A 331 -8.93 -7.99 -1.02
C LEU A 331 -9.10 -9.48 -1.37
N LEU A 332 -8.15 -10.06 -2.10
CA LEU A 332 -8.21 -11.48 -2.47
C LEU A 332 -8.11 -12.41 -1.25
N GLU A 333 -7.43 -11.99 -0.20
CA GLU A 333 -7.27 -12.78 1.02
C GLU A 333 -8.48 -12.67 1.96
N MET A 334 -9.36 -11.68 1.75
CA MET A 334 -10.61 -11.53 2.51
C MET A 334 -11.67 -12.59 2.17
N ASP A 335 -11.46 -13.43 1.14
CA ASP A 335 -12.34 -14.53 0.67
C ASP A 335 -13.84 -14.18 0.70
N LEU A 336 -14.16 -13.04 0.12
CA LEU A 336 -15.51 -12.48 0.12
C LEU A 336 -16.47 -13.36 -0.70
N PRO A 337 -17.74 -13.50 -0.25
CA PRO A 337 -18.75 -14.20 -1.03
C PRO A 337 -18.90 -13.57 -2.42
N ARG A 338 -18.86 -14.39 -3.46
CA ARG A 338 -18.90 -13.94 -4.86
C ARG A 338 -20.08 -13.03 -5.20
N ASN A 339 -21.22 -13.22 -4.52
CA ASN A 339 -22.41 -12.39 -4.71
C ASN A 339 -22.28 -10.96 -4.19
N ARG A 340 -21.29 -10.66 -3.33
CA ARG A 340 -21.06 -9.34 -2.75
C ARG A 340 -19.90 -8.56 -3.38
N ILE A 341 -19.11 -9.21 -4.26
CA ILE A 341 -17.97 -8.58 -4.93
C ILE A 341 -18.39 -7.31 -5.69
N ALA A 342 -19.55 -7.34 -6.37
CA ALA A 342 -20.02 -6.17 -7.11
C ALA A 342 -20.36 -4.99 -6.19
N GLU A 343 -20.99 -5.24 -5.05
CA GLU A 343 -21.33 -4.23 -4.05
C GLU A 343 -20.08 -3.65 -3.40
N LEU A 344 -19.11 -4.51 -3.04
CA LEU A 344 -17.82 -4.11 -2.53
C LEU A 344 -17.09 -3.21 -3.53
N LEU A 345 -16.92 -3.68 -4.77
CA LEU A 345 -16.21 -2.93 -5.80
C LEU A 345 -16.85 -1.56 -6.04
N PHE A 346 -18.17 -1.52 -6.13
CA PHE A 346 -18.91 -0.27 -6.30
C PHE A 346 -18.72 0.67 -5.10
N GLY A 347 -19.01 0.20 -3.88
CA GLY A 347 -18.89 1.01 -2.67
C GLY A 347 -17.47 1.50 -2.43
N PHE A 348 -16.49 0.60 -2.55
CA PHE A 348 -15.07 0.93 -2.39
C PHE A 348 -14.62 2.01 -3.39
N ASN A 349 -14.93 1.86 -4.68
CA ASN A 349 -14.50 2.84 -5.69
C ASN A 349 -15.22 4.18 -5.55
N VAL A 350 -16.50 4.20 -5.13
CA VAL A 350 -17.19 5.44 -4.73
C VAL A 350 -16.47 6.10 -3.56
N GLY A 351 -16.04 5.33 -2.56
CA GLY A 351 -15.26 5.80 -1.43
C GLY A 351 -13.92 6.37 -1.85
N VAL A 352 -13.20 5.69 -2.74
CA VAL A 352 -11.94 6.17 -3.33
C VAL A 352 -12.13 7.53 -4.00
N GLU A 353 -13.15 7.69 -4.86
CA GLU A 353 -13.45 8.96 -5.53
C GLU A 353 -13.76 10.08 -4.53
N ILE A 354 -14.59 9.80 -3.51
CA ILE A 354 -14.89 10.75 -2.43
C ILE A 354 -13.62 11.15 -1.68
N GLY A 355 -12.78 10.19 -1.32
CA GLY A 355 -11.51 10.42 -0.64
C GLY A 355 -10.59 11.33 -1.46
N GLN A 356 -10.41 11.03 -2.73
CA GLN A 356 -9.58 11.81 -3.65
C GLN A 356 -10.10 13.25 -3.83
N VAL A 357 -11.40 13.42 -4.06
CA VAL A 357 -12.01 14.76 -4.16
C VAL A 357 -11.82 15.53 -2.86
N THR A 358 -11.97 14.89 -1.72
CA THR A 358 -11.75 15.51 -0.40
C THR A 358 -10.30 15.98 -0.24
N VAL A 359 -9.30 15.17 -0.62
CA VAL A 359 -7.89 15.55 -0.61
C VAL A 359 -7.65 16.77 -1.49
N VAL A 360 -8.18 16.76 -2.73
CA VAL A 360 -8.05 17.88 -3.67
C VAL A 360 -8.65 19.15 -3.09
N LEU A 361 -9.89 19.10 -2.58
CA LEU A 361 -10.56 20.27 -2.01
C LEU A 361 -9.82 20.80 -0.78
N THR A 362 -9.32 19.92 0.07
CA THR A 362 -8.54 20.29 1.26
C THR A 362 -7.23 20.99 0.84
N ALA A 363 -6.51 20.44 -0.13
CA ALA A 363 -5.29 21.06 -0.64
C ALA A 363 -5.54 22.45 -1.24
N LEU A 364 -6.62 22.63 -2.02
CA LEU A 364 -7.00 23.91 -2.58
C LEU A 364 -7.44 24.91 -1.50
N LEU A 365 -8.16 24.46 -0.48
CA LEU A 365 -8.57 25.29 0.66
C LEU A 365 -7.35 25.77 1.43
N LEU A 366 -6.40 24.88 1.75
CA LEU A 366 -5.15 25.23 2.42
C LEU A 366 -4.34 26.24 1.59
N ALA A 367 -4.20 25.99 0.29
CA ALA A 367 -3.52 26.92 -0.61
C ALA A 367 -4.20 28.32 -0.61
N SER A 368 -5.55 28.37 -0.64
CA SER A 368 -6.30 29.61 -0.59
C SER A 368 -6.12 30.36 0.73
N LEU A 369 -6.08 29.61 1.84
CA LEU A 369 -5.88 30.16 3.18
C LEU A 369 -4.47 30.76 3.33
N LEU A 370 -3.43 30.04 2.87
CA LEU A 370 -2.05 30.55 2.87
C LEU A 370 -1.91 31.85 2.08
N VAL A 371 -2.60 31.97 0.95
CA VAL A 371 -2.66 33.22 0.18
C VAL A 371 -3.34 34.35 0.97
N ARG A 372 -4.45 34.04 1.67
CA ARG A 372 -5.20 35.05 2.48
C ARG A 372 -4.39 35.61 3.64
N ILE A 373 -3.65 34.74 4.35
CA ILE A 373 -2.81 35.17 5.49
C ILE A 373 -1.50 35.81 5.05
N ARG A 374 -1.35 36.06 3.75
CA ARG A 374 -0.14 36.66 3.15
C ARG A 374 1.16 35.94 3.49
N LEU A 375 1.09 34.67 3.82
CA LEU A 375 2.26 33.80 3.93
C LEU A 375 2.72 33.49 2.48
N ALA A 376 3.38 34.48 1.89
CA ALA A 376 3.86 34.41 0.51
C ALA A 376 5.09 33.49 0.46
N ILE A 377 4.85 32.17 0.53
CA ILE A 377 5.85 31.24 0.03
C ILE A 377 5.86 31.46 -1.49
N PRO A 378 6.99 31.79 -2.10
CA PRO A 378 7.07 31.92 -3.55
C PRO A 378 6.53 30.64 -4.19
N ARG A 379 5.40 30.73 -4.90
CA ARG A 379 4.73 29.57 -5.51
C ARG A 379 5.66 28.65 -6.30
N PRO A 380 6.61 29.18 -7.13
CA PRO A 380 7.56 28.31 -7.83
C PRO A 380 8.44 27.50 -6.86
N LEU A 381 8.96 28.11 -5.80
CA LEU A 381 9.85 27.43 -4.85
C LEU A 381 9.15 26.29 -4.11
N PHE A 382 7.91 26.49 -3.66
CA PHE A 382 7.15 25.43 -2.99
C PHE A 382 6.84 24.26 -3.95
N GLY A 383 6.40 24.58 -5.17
CA GLY A 383 6.13 23.57 -6.20
C GLY A 383 7.37 22.75 -6.55
N ASP A 384 8.51 23.42 -6.74
CA ASP A 384 9.78 22.78 -7.09
C ASP A 384 10.31 21.88 -5.95
N ILE A 385 10.20 22.34 -4.68
CA ILE A 385 10.59 21.52 -3.52
C ILE A 385 9.68 20.31 -3.38
N ALA A 386 8.36 20.49 -3.51
CA ALA A 386 7.41 19.39 -3.42
C ALA A 386 7.61 18.39 -4.58
N ALA A 387 7.84 18.85 -5.79
CA ALA A 387 8.13 18.00 -6.94
C ALA A 387 9.45 17.23 -6.77
N ALA A 388 10.50 17.89 -6.27
CA ALA A 388 11.77 17.24 -5.97
C ALA A 388 11.62 16.17 -4.85
N PHE A 389 10.79 16.45 -3.84
CA PHE A 389 10.45 15.48 -2.79
C PHE A 389 9.76 14.24 -3.38
N LEU A 390 8.76 14.43 -4.24
CA LEU A 390 8.04 13.33 -4.90
C LEU A 390 8.98 12.46 -5.76
N VAL A 391 9.90 13.09 -6.50
CA VAL A 391 10.92 12.33 -7.26
C VAL A 391 11.82 11.54 -6.32
N GLY A 392 12.30 12.17 -5.25
CA GLY A 392 13.17 11.52 -4.26
C GLY A 392 12.47 10.36 -3.55
N GLU A 393 11.25 10.56 -3.08
CA GLU A 393 10.42 9.55 -2.42
C GLU A 393 10.10 8.39 -3.35
N GLY A 394 9.60 8.68 -4.56
CA GLY A 394 9.26 7.66 -5.54
C GLY A 394 10.49 6.85 -5.99
N LEU A 395 11.64 7.48 -6.23
CA LEU A 395 12.88 6.77 -6.56
C LEU A 395 13.41 5.97 -5.38
N PHE A 396 13.36 6.49 -4.16
CA PHE A 396 13.75 5.75 -2.96
C PHE A 396 12.92 4.47 -2.82
N TRP A 397 11.62 4.55 -2.89
CA TRP A 397 10.75 3.37 -2.81
C TRP A 397 10.92 2.44 -4.01
N PHE A 398 11.11 2.97 -5.20
CA PHE A 398 11.38 2.15 -6.39
C PHE A 398 12.65 1.33 -6.21
N VAL A 399 13.75 1.96 -5.79
CA VAL A 399 15.04 1.29 -5.60
C VAL A 399 14.95 0.26 -4.47
N THR A 400 14.37 0.61 -3.33
CA THR A 400 14.25 -0.31 -2.19
C THR A 400 13.36 -1.53 -2.47
N ARG A 401 12.39 -1.39 -3.38
CA ARG A 401 11.49 -2.48 -3.82
C ARG A 401 12.07 -3.28 -5.00
N THR A 402 13.07 -2.73 -5.71
CA THR A 402 13.66 -3.32 -6.91
C THR A 402 15.00 -3.98 -6.64
N VAL A 403 15.80 -3.45 -5.70
CA VAL A 403 17.15 -3.91 -5.44
C VAL A 403 17.22 -4.62 -4.09
N THR A 404 17.60 -5.89 -4.10
CA THR A 404 18.04 -6.60 -2.89
C THR A 404 19.49 -6.20 -2.63
N LEU A 405 19.72 -5.32 -1.65
CA LEU A 405 21.06 -5.06 -1.16
C LEU A 405 21.54 -6.30 -0.42
N ALA A 406 22.59 -6.92 -0.95
CA ALA A 406 23.23 -8.09 -0.35
C ALA A 406 23.81 -7.77 1.03
#